data_7bf6455a3922f6d68270377bba35c1c9
#
_entry.id   7bf6455a3922f6d68270377bba35c1c9
#
_cell.length_a   1.000
_cell.length_b   1.000
_cell.length_c   1.000
_cell.angle_alpha   90.00
_cell.angle_beta   90.00
_cell.angle_gamma   90.00
#
_symmetry.space_group_name_H-M   'P 1'
#
loop_
_entity.id
_entity.type
_entity.pdbx_description
1 polymer ?
#
loop_
_entity_poly.entity_id
_entity_poly.type
_entity_poly.pdbx_seq_one_letter_code
_entity_poly.pdbx_strand_id
1 'polypeptide(L)'
;WCGVEHCIGVANGLDALVLTLRAWKLLGRLKDGDEVIVPANTYIASVLAITENRLVPVLVEPDEASFNLSAAGVAAAITPRTRAIVPVHLYGRLADMPSIMAVAKQHDLLVLEDSAQAHGASIDGRRAGSWGDASGFSFYPGKNLGALGDAGAITTNDAALAEALRALRNYGSHEKYKNIYQGVNSRLDEIQAAMLSVKLRHLDRQTEHRRHIARLYQDGIRNP
;
A
#
# COMPACT_ATOMS: atom_id res chain seq x y z
N TRP A 1 -0.11 -14.98 4.43
CA TRP A 1 -0.06 -15.03 2.97
C TRP A 1 1.01 -14.07 2.42
N CYS A 2 1.05 -12.81 2.83
CA CYS A 2 2.13 -11.87 2.47
C CYS A 2 3.46 -12.15 3.20
N GLY A 3 3.46 -12.93 4.28
CA GLY A 3 4.65 -13.20 5.08
C GLY A 3 4.96 -12.13 6.13
N VAL A 4 3.92 -11.42 6.62
CA VAL A 4 4.01 -10.43 7.69
C VAL A 4 3.16 -10.83 8.89
N GLU A 5 3.45 -10.25 10.06
CA GLU A 5 2.82 -10.64 11.32
C GLU A 5 1.41 -10.06 11.49
N HIS A 6 1.16 -8.85 10.99
CA HIS A 6 -0.10 -8.14 11.21
C HIS A 6 -0.81 -7.82 9.90
N CYS A 7 -2.13 -8.04 9.89
CA CYS A 7 -3.04 -7.61 8.83
C CYS A 7 -4.27 -6.97 9.48
N ILE A 8 -4.52 -5.71 9.17
CA ILE A 8 -5.59 -4.90 9.75
C ILE A 8 -6.59 -4.56 8.65
N GLY A 9 -7.81 -5.13 8.72
CA GLY A 9 -8.89 -4.82 7.78
C GLY A 9 -9.43 -3.40 7.98
N VAL A 10 -9.68 -2.68 6.89
CA VAL A 10 -10.22 -1.32 6.84
C VAL A 10 -11.31 -1.22 5.77
N ALA A 11 -12.03 -0.09 5.70
CA ALA A 11 -13.16 0.07 4.81
C ALA A 11 -12.79 0.09 3.32
N ASN A 12 -11.61 0.59 2.97
CA ASN A 12 -11.15 0.70 1.58
C ASN A 12 -9.64 0.93 1.48
N GLY A 13 -9.12 0.97 0.25
CA GLY A 13 -7.68 1.15 0.02
C GLY A 13 -7.17 2.54 0.34
N LEU A 14 -7.98 3.60 0.16
CA LEU A 14 -7.59 4.96 0.52
C LEU A 14 -7.42 5.07 2.04
N ASP A 15 -8.37 4.54 2.80
CA ASP A 15 -8.28 4.50 4.26
C ASP A 15 -7.05 3.72 4.74
N ALA A 16 -6.64 2.67 4.02
CA ALA A 16 -5.42 1.93 4.36
C ALA A 16 -4.18 2.84 4.34
N LEU A 17 -4.05 3.69 3.32
CA LEU A 17 -2.94 4.63 3.21
C LEU A 17 -3.09 5.79 4.19
N VAL A 18 -4.28 6.40 4.28
CA VAL A 18 -4.57 7.53 5.18
C VAL A 18 -4.29 7.16 6.63
N LEU A 19 -4.82 6.02 7.08
CA LEU A 19 -4.67 5.60 8.48
C LEU A 19 -3.24 5.21 8.82
N THR A 20 -2.47 4.65 7.87
CA THR A 20 -1.05 4.36 8.10
C THR A 20 -0.25 5.64 8.32
N LEU A 21 -0.41 6.63 7.45
CA LEU A 21 0.27 7.93 7.59
C LEU A 21 -0.16 8.65 8.89
N ARG A 22 -1.46 8.59 9.23
CA ARG A 22 -1.99 9.14 10.49
C ARG A 22 -1.41 8.43 11.71
N ALA A 23 -1.29 7.10 11.68
CA ALA A 23 -0.70 6.33 12.76
C ALA A 23 0.79 6.67 12.95
N TRP A 24 1.56 6.85 11.88
CA TRP A 24 2.94 7.29 11.97
C TRP A 24 3.07 8.69 12.57
N LYS A 25 2.14 9.61 12.27
CA LYS A 25 2.09 10.92 12.96
C LYS A 25 1.78 10.77 14.44
N LEU A 26 0.82 9.94 14.78
CA LEU A 26 0.45 9.64 16.18
C LEU A 26 1.63 9.06 16.97
N LEU A 27 2.44 8.21 16.34
CA LEU A 27 3.65 7.63 16.92
C LEU A 27 4.87 8.57 16.89
N GLY A 28 4.70 9.81 16.44
CA GLY A 28 5.77 10.82 16.39
C GLY A 28 6.81 10.59 15.28
N ARG A 29 6.52 9.71 14.32
CA ARG A 29 7.43 9.40 13.20
C ARG A 29 7.30 10.39 12.04
N LEU A 30 6.14 11.02 11.90
CA LEU A 30 5.83 12.07 10.93
C LEU A 30 5.19 13.26 11.62
N LYS A 31 5.29 14.44 11.00
CA LYS A 31 4.63 15.68 11.44
C LYS A 31 4.08 16.45 10.25
N ASP A 32 3.19 17.42 10.51
CA ASP A 32 2.65 18.31 9.49
C ASP A 32 3.77 18.98 8.69
N GLY A 33 3.64 18.99 7.37
CA GLY A 33 4.61 19.59 6.45
C GLY A 33 5.78 18.70 6.07
N ASP A 34 5.92 17.49 6.64
CA ASP A 34 6.91 16.51 6.16
C ASP A 34 6.59 16.11 4.72
N GLU A 35 7.62 15.90 3.93
CA GLU A 35 7.53 15.51 2.53
C GLU A 35 7.46 13.99 2.38
N VAL A 36 6.60 13.57 1.45
CA VAL A 36 6.39 12.16 1.09
C VAL A 36 6.56 12.02 -0.42
N ILE A 37 7.54 11.23 -0.84
CA ILE A 37 7.79 10.94 -2.25
C ILE A 37 6.74 9.94 -2.75
N VAL A 38 6.14 10.25 -3.92
CA VAL A 38 5.10 9.43 -4.56
C VAL A 38 5.22 9.53 -6.08
N PRO A 39 4.93 8.47 -6.87
CA PRO A 39 5.01 8.56 -8.33
C PRO A 39 3.95 9.51 -8.90
N ALA A 40 4.32 10.31 -9.90
CA ALA A 40 3.45 11.30 -10.52
C ALA A 40 2.29 10.70 -11.33
N ASN A 41 2.42 9.45 -11.78
CA ASN A 41 1.43 8.72 -12.57
C ASN A 41 0.49 7.82 -11.74
N THR A 42 0.52 7.95 -10.40
CA THR A 42 -0.34 7.13 -9.54
C THR A 42 -1.82 7.51 -9.65
N TYR A 43 -2.70 6.60 -9.22
CA TYR A 43 -4.09 6.94 -8.95
C TYR A 43 -4.15 7.98 -7.81
N ILE A 44 -5.07 8.94 -7.92
CA ILE A 44 -5.17 10.09 -7.02
C ILE A 44 -5.21 9.71 -5.52
N ALA A 45 -5.67 8.51 -5.17
CA ALA A 45 -5.77 8.05 -3.79
C ALA A 45 -4.45 8.12 -3.02
N SER A 46 -3.32 7.76 -3.66
CA SER A 46 -2.00 7.83 -3.01
C SER A 46 -1.64 9.26 -2.63
N VAL A 47 -1.95 10.24 -3.50
CA VAL A 47 -1.71 11.67 -3.23
C VAL A 47 -2.67 12.20 -2.18
N LEU A 48 -3.97 11.83 -2.26
CA LEU A 48 -4.97 12.24 -1.27
C LEU A 48 -4.63 11.75 0.13
N ALA A 49 -4.10 10.54 0.26
CA ALA A 49 -3.68 10.00 1.56
C ALA A 49 -2.59 10.88 2.22
N ILE A 50 -1.67 11.42 1.43
CA ILE A 50 -0.62 12.33 1.88
C ILE A 50 -1.22 13.67 2.32
N THR A 51 -2.01 14.29 1.45
CA THR A 51 -2.57 15.64 1.71
C THR A 51 -3.61 15.64 2.83
N GLU A 52 -4.42 14.59 2.96
CA GLU A 52 -5.36 14.38 4.07
C GLU A 52 -4.65 14.41 5.43
N ASN A 53 -3.41 13.96 5.48
CA ASN A 53 -2.57 13.98 6.66
C ASN A 53 -1.76 15.29 6.83
N ARG A 54 -2.01 16.33 6.03
CA ARG A 54 -1.24 17.59 6.02
C ARG A 54 0.26 17.38 5.78
N LEU A 55 0.59 16.31 5.06
CA LEU A 55 1.91 16.04 4.52
C LEU A 55 2.02 16.63 3.11
N VAL A 56 3.23 16.80 2.61
CA VAL A 56 3.51 17.41 1.32
C VAL A 56 3.88 16.31 0.32
N PRO A 57 3.07 16.05 -0.72
CA PRO A 57 3.44 15.09 -1.76
C PRO A 57 4.56 15.66 -2.63
N VAL A 58 5.64 14.90 -2.79
CA VAL A 58 6.73 15.17 -3.74
C VAL A 58 6.54 14.21 -4.92
N LEU A 59 6.02 14.75 -6.02
CA LEU A 59 5.75 13.97 -7.23
C LEU A 59 7.05 13.69 -7.98
N VAL A 60 7.31 12.41 -8.24
CA VAL A 60 8.50 11.96 -8.98
C VAL A 60 8.05 11.22 -10.23
N GLU A 61 8.63 11.59 -11.37
CA GLU A 61 8.35 10.91 -12.64
C GLU A 61 8.74 9.44 -12.55
N PRO A 62 7.88 8.53 -13.04
CA PRO A 62 8.19 7.11 -13.07
C PRO A 62 9.29 6.80 -14.10
N ASP A 63 9.95 5.70 -13.91
CA ASP A 63 10.81 5.11 -14.94
C ASP A 63 9.96 4.65 -16.14
N GLU A 64 10.38 5.02 -17.36
CA GLU A 64 9.63 4.80 -18.60
C GLU A 64 9.40 3.30 -18.93
N ALA A 65 10.34 2.44 -18.53
CA ALA A 65 10.25 1.00 -18.82
C ALA A 65 9.40 0.22 -17.82
N SER A 66 9.35 0.69 -16.57
CA SER A 66 8.63 0.01 -15.48
C SER A 66 7.30 0.67 -15.12
N PHE A 67 7.12 1.95 -15.44
CA PHE A 67 6.02 2.82 -14.99
C PHE A 67 5.94 2.99 -13.47
N ASN A 68 6.99 2.61 -12.74
CA ASN A 68 7.10 2.68 -11.30
C ASN A 68 8.21 3.64 -10.85
N LEU A 69 8.24 4.00 -9.56
CA LEU A 69 9.37 4.73 -8.99
C LEU A 69 10.67 3.94 -9.17
N SER A 70 11.72 4.63 -9.59
CA SER A 70 13.09 4.12 -9.54
C SER A 70 13.82 4.62 -8.29
N ALA A 71 14.79 3.84 -7.80
CA ALA A 71 15.63 4.26 -6.68
C ALA A 71 16.41 5.55 -6.99
N ALA A 72 16.84 5.72 -8.25
CA ALA A 72 17.53 6.95 -8.70
C ALA A 72 16.60 8.17 -8.62
N GLY A 73 15.36 8.05 -9.11
CA GLY A 73 14.35 9.12 -9.01
C GLY A 73 14.02 9.47 -7.56
N VAL A 74 13.88 8.46 -6.71
CA VAL A 74 13.68 8.66 -5.25
C VAL A 74 14.86 9.42 -4.66
N ALA A 75 16.09 8.95 -4.88
CA ALA A 75 17.30 9.58 -4.32
C ALA A 75 17.47 11.05 -4.75
N ALA A 76 17.15 11.36 -6.00
CA ALA A 76 17.22 12.72 -6.53
C ALA A 76 16.17 13.67 -5.93
N ALA A 77 15.05 13.14 -5.44
CA ALA A 77 13.96 13.93 -4.88
C ALA A 77 14.05 14.13 -3.35
N ILE A 78 15.03 13.51 -2.68
CA ILE A 78 15.19 13.63 -1.23
C ILE A 78 15.63 15.04 -0.84
N THR A 79 14.91 15.62 0.11
CA THR A 79 15.25 16.89 0.77
C THR A 79 15.40 16.69 2.28
N PRO A 80 15.87 17.69 3.03
CA PRO A 80 15.89 17.61 4.49
C PRO A 80 14.52 17.43 5.16
N ARG A 81 13.42 17.65 4.44
CA ARG A 81 12.04 17.46 4.91
C ARG A 81 11.44 16.11 4.53
N THR A 82 12.07 15.37 3.64
CA THR A 82 11.58 14.05 3.23
C THR A 82 11.62 13.07 4.40
N ARG A 83 10.51 12.38 4.65
CA ARG A 83 10.37 11.42 5.75
C ARG A 83 9.79 10.08 5.32
N ALA A 84 9.14 10.03 4.18
CA ALA A 84 8.55 8.78 3.70
C ALA A 84 8.55 8.68 2.18
N ILE A 85 8.40 7.45 1.70
CA ILE A 85 8.22 7.09 0.30
C ILE A 85 6.94 6.26 0.20
N VAL A 86 6.11 6.54 -0.80
CA VAL A 86 4.94 5.73 -1.16
C VAL A 86 5.18 5.13 -2.56
N PRO A 87 5.93 4.02 -2.68
CA PRO A 87 6.02 3.31 -3.95
C PRO A 87 4.67 2.69 -4.27
N VAL A 88 4.22 2.85 -5.52
CA VAL A 88 2.99 2.25 -6.04
C VAL A 88 3.38 1.09 -6.95
N HIS A 89 2.77 -0.07 -6.74
CA HIS A 89 3.00 -1.26 -7.56
C HIS A 89 2.01 -1.29 -8.73
N LEU A 90 2.25 -0.39 -9.70
CA LEU A 90 1.31 -0.09 -10.77
C LEU A 90 1.09 -1.32 -11.66
N TYR A 91 -0.18 -1.59 -12.00
CA TYR A 91 -0.62 -2.70 -12.84
C TYR A 91 -0.18 -4.09 -12.35
N GLY A 92 0.14 -4.23 -11.06
CA GLY A 92 0.58 -5.51 -10.48
C GLY A 92 2.06 -5.82 -10.70
N ARG A 93 2.85 -4.87 -11.17
CA ARG A 93 4.31 -4.95 -11.21
C ARG A 93 4.89 -4.23 -9.99
N LEU A 94 5.70 -4.91 -9.18
CA LEU A 94 6.38 -4.25 -8.07
C LEU A 94 7.35 -3.20 -8.60
N ALA A 95 7.41 -2.05 -7.91
CA ALA A 95 8.55 -1.14 -8.01
C ALA A 95 9.84 -1.90 -7.61
N ASP A 96 10.99 -1.40 -7.97
CA ASP A 96 12.29 -2.01 -7.57
C ASP A 96 12.49 -1.85 -6.06
N MET A 97 11.74 -2.65 -5.30
CA MET A 97 11.72 -2.59 -3.84
C MET A 97 13.08 -2.84 -3.21
N PRO A 98 13.91 -3.80 -3.68
CA PRO A 98 15.26 -3.96 -3.13
C PRO A 98 16.07 -2.67 -3.15
N SER A 99 16.10 -1.97 -4.28
CA SER A 99 16.86 -0.72 -4.43
C SER A 99 16.21 0.46 -3.69
N ILE A 100 14.88 0.56 -3.71
CA ILE A 100 14.14 1.60 -2.97
C ILE A 100 14.35 1.45 -1.47
N MET A 101 14.27 0.23 -0.93
CA MET A 101 14.52 -0.04 0.49
C MET A 101 15.96 0.27 0.91
N ALA A 102 16.94 0.06 0.01
CA ALA A 102 18.32 0.46 0.28
C ALA A 102 18.46 1.99 0.42
N VAL A 103 17.83 2.77 -0.48
CA VAL A 103 17.79 4.24 -0.40
C VAL A 103 17.05 4.68 0.86
N ALA A 104 15.88 4.10 1.15
CA ALA A 104 15.11 4.43 2.34
C ALA A 104 15.90 4.22 3.63
N LYS A 105 16.60 3.09 3.75
CA LYS A 105 17.46 2.78 4.89
C LYS A 105 18.62 3.77 5.02
N GLN A 106 19.27 4.16 3.92
CA GLN A 106 20.37 5.12 3.92
C GLN A 106 19.95 6.50 4.44
N HIS A 107 18.69 6.89 4.21
CA HIS A 107 18.17 8.21 4.52
C HIS A 107 17.17 8.22 5.68
N ASP A 108 17.01 7.09 6.38
CA ASP A 108 16.06 6.92 7.51
C ASP A 108 14.62 7.31 7.12
N LEU A 109 14.16 6.83 5.96
CA LEU A 109 12.83 7.10 5.43
C LEU A 109 11.89 5.92 5.66
N LEU A 110 10.65 6.22 6.04
CA LEU A 110 9.57 5.24 6.11
C LEU A 110 9.10 4.85 4.70
N VAL A 111 8.70 3.60 4.53
CA VAL A 111 8.18 3.10 3.24
C VAL A 111 6.78 2.52 3.42
N LEU A 112 5.79 3.15 2.76
CA LEU A 112 4.41 2.67 2.67
C LEU A 112 4.14 2.17 1.26
N GLU A 113 4.08 0.85 1.08
CA GLU A 113 3.70 0.27 -0.22
C GLU A 113 2.23 0.56 -0.54
N ASP A 114 1.93 1.13 -1.71
CA ASP A 114 0.60 1.08 -2.29
C ASP A 114 0.46 -0.19 -3.14
N SER A 115 -0.11 -1.22 -2.53
CA SER A 115 -0.31 -2.54 -3.13
C SER A 115 -1.72 -2.74 -3.68
N ALA A 116 -2.48 -1.65 -3.91
CA ALA A 116 -3.88 -1.71 -4.36
C ALA A 116 -4.10 -2.47 -5.68
N GLN A 117 -3.06 -2.64 -6.50
CA GLN A 117 -3.10 -3.36 -7.77
C GLN A 117 -2.19 -4.60 -7.80
N ALA A 118 -1.53 -4.95 -6.70
CA ALA A 118 -0.43 -5.90 -6.71
C ALA A 118 -0.65 -7.17 -5.85
N HIS A 119 -1.91 -7.58 -5.69
CA HIS A 119 -2.25 -8.80 -4.96
C HIS A 119 -1.59 -10.02 -5.61
N GLY A 120 -0.64 -10.65 -4.91
CA GLY A 120 0.09 -11.82 -5.37
C GLY A 120 1.34 -11.54 -6.21
N ALA A 121 1.61 -10.29 -6.55
CA ALA A 121 2.86 -9.91 -7.21
C ALA A 121 4.06 -10.11 -6.27
N SER A 122 5.22 -10.49 -6.80
CA SER A 122 6.41 -10.78 -6.01
C SER A 122 7.69 -10.51 -6.78
N ILE A 123 8.77 -10.24 -6.05
CA ILE A 123 10.16 -10.26 -6.52
C ILE A 123 10.89 -11.33 -5.70
N ASP A 124 11.53 -12.30 -6.36
CA ASP A 124 12.29 -13.39 -5.75
C ASP A 124 11.53 -14.12 -4.62
N GLY A 125 10.23 -14.34 -4.84
CA GLY A 125 9.33 -15.00 -3.89
C GLY A 125 8.82 -14.13 -2.76
N ARG A 126 9.33 -12.91 -2.55
CA ARG A 126 8.84 -11.94 -1.57
C ARG A 126 7.70 -11.14 -2.15
N ARG A 127 6.52 -11.25 -1.55
CA ARG A 127 5.26 -10.66 -2.07
C ARG A 127 5.15 -9.18 -1.77
N ALA A 128 4.41 -8.45 -2.62
CA ALA A 128 3.88 -7.13 -2.30
C ALA A 128 3.19 -7.15 -0.93
N GLY A 129 3.36 -6.09 -0.18
CA GLY A 129 2.83 -5.98 1.18
C GLY A 129 3.76 -6.48 2.27
N SER A 130 5.01 -6.84 1.94
CA SER A 130 6.01 -7.29 2.91
C SER A 130 7.36 -6.59 2.80
N TRP A 131 7.51 -5.62 1.91
CA TRP A 131 8.79 -4.95 1.64
C TRP A 131 9.01 -3.70 2.49
N GLY A 132 7.99 -2.85 2.58
CA GLY A 132 8.04 -1.61 3.35
C GLY A 132 7.76 -1.81 4.84
N ASP A 133 7.72 -0.70 5.58
CA ASP A 133 7.31 -0.66 6.98
C ASP A 133 5.82 -0.97 7.13
N ALA A 134 5.04 -0.61 6.12
CA ALA A 134 3.63 -0.95 5.99
C ALA A 134 3.22 -1.02 4.52
N SER A 135 2.07 -1.63 4.26
CA SER A 135 1.46 -1.63 2.93
C SER A 135 -0.06 -1.50 3.00
N GLY A 136 -0.64 -0.72 2.08
CA GLY A 136 -2.08 -0.59 1.89
C GLY A 136 -2.58 -1.44 0.72
N PHE A 137 -3.65 -2.20 0.94
CA PHE A 137 -4.36 -2.97 -0.07
C PHE A 137 -5.78 -2.43 -0.26
N SER A 138 -6.24 -2.43 -1.51
CA SER A 138 -7.64 -2.22 -1.87
C SER A 138 -8.25 -3.54 -2.33
N PHE A 139 -9.41 -3.86 -1.79
CA PHE A 139 -10.22 -5.00 -2.26
C PHE A 139 -11.48 -4.53 -2.96
N TYR A 140 -11.47 -3.32 -3.56
CA TYR A 140 -12.55 -2.89 -4.46
C TYR A 140 -12.89 -4.00 -5.46
N PRO A 141 -14.18 -4.22 -5.84
CA PRO A 141 -14.59 -5.37 -6.64
C PRO A 141 -13.82 -5.61 -7.93
N GLY A 142 -13.33 -4.54 -8.57
CA GLY A 142 -12.51 -4.61 -9.79
C GLY A 142 -11.04 -4.97 -9.59
N LYS A 143 -10.57 -5.09 -8.35
CA LYS A 143 -9.17 -5.44 -8.05
C LYS A 143 -8.91 -6.93 -8.28
N ASN A 144 -7.63 -7.29 -8.44
CA ASN A 144 -7.20 -8.67 -8.63
C ASN A 144 -7.72 -9.62 -7.54
N LEU A 145 -7.73 -9.15 -6.28
CA LEU A 145 -8.46 -9.75 -5.18
C LEU A 145 -9.55 -8.75 -4.76
N GLY A 146 -10.74 -8.86 -5.32
CA GLY A 146 -11.88 -7.97 -5.05
C GLY A 146 -12.90 -8.60 -4.12
N ALA A 147 -13.43 -7.81 -3.18
CA ALA A 147 -14.59 -8.12 -2.35
C ALA A 147 -15.90 -7.92 -3.13
N LEU A 148 -17.06 -7.97 -2.47
CA LEU A 148 -18.37 -7.69 -3.06
C LEU A 148 -18.76 -6.20 -2.99
N GLY A 149 -17.94 -5.39 -2.38
CA GLY A 149 -18.06 -3.94 -2.21
C GLY A 149 -16.71 -3.36 -1.81
N ASP A 150 -16.69 -2.14 -1.26
CA ASP A 150 -15.46 -1.55 -0.74
C ASP A 150 -14.88 -2.38 0.40
N ALA A 151 -13.58 -2.54 0.37
CA ALA A 151 -12.80 -3.21 1.39
C ALA A 151 -11.31 -2.88 1.21
N GLY A 152 -10.54 -2.97 2.29
CA GLY A 152 -9.10 -2.77 2.27
C GLY A 152 -8.40 -3.46 3.44
N ALA A 153 -7.10 -3.48 3.41
CA ALA A 153 -6.29 -3.95 4.53
C ALA A 153 -4.94 -3.21 4.58
N ILE A 154 -4.35 -3.20 5.77
CA ILE A 154 -2.99 -2.75 6.01
C ILE A 154 -2.17 -3.94 6.50
N THR A 155 -0.98 -4.13 5.95
CA THR A 155 -0.04 -5.15 6.41
C THR A 155 1.21 -4.49 6.98
N THR A 156 1.76 -5.05 8.07
CA THR A 156 2.98 -4.55 8.72
C THR A 156 3.58 -5.60 9.65
N ASN A 157 4.87 -5.48 9.95
CA ASN A 157 5.55 -6.22 11.03
C ASN A 157 5.72 -5.37 12.30
N ASP A 158 5.33 -4.09 12.27
CA ASP A 158 5.43 -3.18 13.40
C ASP A 158 4.21 -3.33 14.32
N ALA A 159 4.41 -3.93 15.48
CA ALA A 159 3.36 -4.17 16.46
C ALA A 159 2.76 -2.85 17.01
N ALA A 160 3.58 -1.81 17.21
CA ALA A 160 3.09 -0.52 17.71
C ALA A 160 2.22 0.17 16.65
N LEU A 161 2.62 0.11 15.38
CA LEU A 161 1.80 0.59 14.26
C LEU A 161 0.49 -0.20 14.17
N ALA A 162 0.54 -1.52 14.24
CA ALA A 162 -0.64 -2.37 14.17
C ALA A 162 -1.64 -2.08 15.29
N GLU A 163 -1.16 -1.81 16.50
CA GLU A 163 -2.00 -1.42 17.64
C GLU A 163 -2.67 -0.06 17.42
N ALA A 164 -1.88 0.96 17.01
CA ALA A 164 -2.41 2.28 16.69
C ALA A 164 -3.48 2.21 15.58
N LEU A 165 -3.25 1.42 14.54
CA LEU A 165 -4.19 1.23 13.44
C LEU A 165 -5.50 0.56 13.88
N ARG A 166 -5.44 -0.45 14.76
CA ARG A 166 -6.63 -1.10 15.32
C ARG A 166 -7.51 -0.11 16.08
N ALA A 167 -6.90 0.81 16.83
CA ALA A 167 -7.65 1.86 17.51
C ALA A 167 -8.20 2.89 16.52
N LEU A 168 -7.36 3.44 15.64
CA LEU A 168 -7.73 4.51 14.71
C LEU A 168 -8.92 4.11 13.81
N ARG A 169 -8.92 2.89 13.28
CA ARG A 169 -10.02 2.38 12.43
C ARG A 169 -11.34 2.20 13.17
N ASN A 170 -11.32 2.18 14.50
CA ASN A 170 -12.47 1.93 15.37
C ASN A 170 -12.67 3.08 16.37
N TYR A 171 -12.91 4.29 15.86
CA TYR A 171 -13.19 5.49 16.64
C TYR A 171 -12.07 5.89 17.62
N GLY A 172 -10.83 5.42 17.43
CA GLY A 172 -9.70 5.68 18.31
C GLY A 172 -9.73 4.90 19.62
N SER A 173 -10.39 3.74 19.65
CA SER A 173 -10.64 2.98 20.87
C SER A 173 -10.05 1.57 20.81
N HIS A 174 -9.34 1.17 21.87
CA HIS A 174 -8.98 -0.21 22.16
C HIS A 174 -10.02 -0.90 23.04
N GLU A 175 -10.68 -0.15 23.92
CA GLU A 175 -11.72 -0.62 24.82
C GLU A 175 -13.02 0.13 24.54
N LYS A 176 -14.14 -0.58 24.61
CA LYS A 176 -15.48 0.00 24.40
C LYS A 176 -15.69 1.24 25.30
N TYR A 177 -16.09 2.35 24.68
CA TYR A 177 -16.31 3.65 25.32
C TYR A 177 -15.05 4.41 25.81
N LYS A 178 -13.84 3.92 25.52
CA LYS A 178 -12.59 4.63 25.83
C LYS A 178 -11.90 5.05 24.53
N ASN A 179 -12.18 6.25 24.06
CA ASN A 179 -11.61 6.81 22.84
C ASN A 179 -10.36 7.63 23.19
N ILE A 180 -9.20 7.03 23.04
CA ILE A 180 -7.90 7.65 23.39
C ILE A 180 -7.29 8.44 22.23
N TYR A 181 -7.76 8.18 21.00
CA TYR A 181 -7.33 8.88 19.78
C TYR A 181 -8.53 9.42 19.02
N GLN A 182 -8.29 10.42 18.19
CA GLN A 182 -9.25 10.88 17.20
C GLN A 182 -9.26 9.90 16.02
N GLY A 183 -10.08 8.87 16.10
CA GLY A 183 -10.20 7.83 15.09
C GLY A 183 -11.37 8.04 14.13
N VAL A 184 -11.59 7.05 13.29
CA VAL A 184 -12.69 6.99 12.30
C VAL A 184 -13.40 5.65 12.39
N ASN A 185 -14.53 5.52 11.70
CA ASN A 185 -15.14 4.22 11.44
C ASN A 185 -14.67 3.71 10.08
N SER A 186 -13.58 2.92 10.09
CA SER A 186 -13.02 2.29 8.89
C SER A 186 -12.75 0.82 9.19
N ARG A 187 -13.73 -0.02 8.91
CA ARG A 187 -13.68 -1.46 9.23
C ARG A 187 -13.91 -2.28 7.97
N LEU A 188 -13.31 -3.45 7.93
CA LEU A 188 -13.64 -4.49 6.97
C LEU A 188 -14.79 -5.32 7.56
N ASP A 189 -15.92 -5.35 6.85
CA ASP A 189 -17.07 -6.14 7.26
C ASP A 189 -16.75 -7.65 7.20
N GLU A 190 -17.26 -8.42 8.16
CA GLU A 190 -16.99 -9.86 8.29
C GLU A 190 -17.45 -10.65 7.06
N ILE A 191 -18.55 -10.25 6.42
CA ILE A 191 -19.01 -10.88 5.18
C ILE A 191 -18.02 -10.67 4.03
N GLN A 192 -17.46 -9.47 3.91
CA GLN A 192 -16.41 -9.18 2.92
C GLN A 192 -15.14 -9.97 3.20
N ALA A 193 -14.73 -10.04 4.47
CA ALA A 193 -13.57 -10.82 4.90
C ALA A 193 -13.74 -12.31 4.61
N ALA A 194 -14.93 -12.87 4.84
CA ALA A 194 -15.25 -14.26 4.53
C ALA A 194 -15.13 -14.55 3.03
N MET A 195 -15.70 -13.68 2.17
CA MET A 195 -15.60 -13.80 0.71
C MET A 195 -14.16 -13.69 0.22
N LEU A 196 -13.40 -12.73 0.75
CA LEU A 196 -11.99 -12.55 0.43
C LEU A 196 -11.16 -13.77 0.83
N SER A 197 -11.45 -14.39 1.99
CA SER A 197 -10.75 -15.59 2.46
C SER A 197 -10.94 -16.78 1.51
N VAL A 198 -12.13 -16.92 0.91
CA VAL A 198 -12.37 -17.94 -0.13
C VAL A 198 -11.59 -17.61 -1.40
N LYS A 199 -11.70 -16.38 -1.90
CA LYS A 199 -11.05 -15.94 -3.14
C LYS A 199 -9.53 -16.00 -3.05
N LEU A 200 -8.95 -15.67 -1.90
CA LEU A 200 -7.51 -15.68 -1.66
C LEU A 200 -6.89 -17.07 -1.90
N ARG A 201 -7.59 -18.16 -1.58
CA ARG A 201 -7.13 -19.54 -1.84
C ARG A 201 -6.96 -19.84 -3.33
N HIS A 202 -7.62 -19.08 -4.19
CA HIS A 202 -7.60 -19.27 -5.65
C HIS A 202 -6.78 -18.21 -6.38
N LEU A 203 -6.26 -17.20 -5.68
CA LEU A 203 -5.64 -16.03 -6.27
C LEU A 203 -4.43 -16.38 -7.15
N ASP A 204 -3.53 -17.22 -6.66
CA ASP A 204 -2.31 -17.60 -7.39
C ASP A 204 -2.68 -18.31 -8.72
N ARG A 205 -3.64 -19.24 -8.68
CA ARG A 205 -4.15 -19.92 -9.88
C ARG A 205 -4.81 -18.94 -10.87
N GLN A 206 -5.59 -17.99 -10.37
CA GLN A 206 -6.23 -16.97 -11.21
C GLN A 206 -5.21 -16.03 -11.83
N THR A 207 -4.17 -15.67 -11.09
CA THR A 207 -3.07 -14.83 -11.59
C THR A 207 -2.30 -15.56 -12.71
N GLU A 208 -1.99 -16.84 -12.54
CA GLU A 208 -1.32 -17.61 -13.58
C GLU A 208 -2.19 -17.78 -14.84
N HIS A 209 -3.49 -17.95 -14.67
CA HIS A 209 -4.41 -17.97 -15.80
C HIS A 209 -4.42 -16.64 -16.58
N ARG A 210 -4.44 -15.49 -15.88
CA ARG A 210 -4.33 -14.17 -16.53
C ARG A 210 -3.01 -13.99 -17.25
N ARG A 211 -1.89 -14.43 -16.65
CA ARG A 211 -0.58 -14.42 -17.31
C ARG A 211 -0.55 -15.28 -18.56
N HIS A 212 -1.20 -16.44 -18.51
CA HIS A 212 -1.34 -17.30 -19.72
C HIS A 212 -2.10 -16.58 -20.83
N ILE A 213 -3.24 -15.97 -20.53
CA ILE A 213 -4.02 -15.18 -21.50
C ILE A 213 -3.17 -14.03 -22.06
N ALA A 214 -2.44 -13.30 -21.23
CA ALA A 214 -1.57 -12.22 -21.67
C ALA A 214 -0.52 -12.72 -22.68
N ARG A 215 0.11 -13.87 -22.41
CA ARG A 215 1.04 -14.49 -23.37
C ARG A 215 0.37 -14.83 -24.70
N LEU A 216 -0.83 -15.39 -24.69
CA LEU A 216 -1.57 -15.68 -25.92
C LEU A 216 -1.81 -14.42 -26.77
N TYR A 217 -2.14 -13.29 -26.13
CA TYR A 217 -2.28 -12.01 -26.83
C TYR A 217 -0.94 -11.52 -27.37
N GLN A 218 0.13 -11.56 -26.58
CA GLN A 218 1.47 -11.12 -27.00
C GLN A 218 2.00 -11.94 -28.18
N ASP A 219 1.77 -13.25 -28.17
CA ASP A 219 2.23 -14.15 -29.24
C ASP A 219 1.34 -14.09 -30.48
N GLY A 220 0.05 -13.80 -30.31
CA GLY A 220 -0.96 -13.81 -31.37
C GLY A 220 -1.15 -12.49 -32.13
N ILE A 221 -0.93 -11.36 -31.44
CA ILE A 221 -1.10 -10.03 -32.04
C ILE A 221 0.19 -9.65 -32.78
N ARG A 222 0.08 -9.59 -34.10
CA ARG A 222 1.19 -9.25 -35.02
C ARG A 222 0.96 -7.89 -35.69
N ASN A 223 0.48 -6.93 -34.93
CA ASN A 223 0.33 -5.56 -35.44
C ASN A 223 1.63 -4.79 -35.18
N PRO A 224 2.26 -4.17 -36.21
CA PRO A 224 3.49 -3.41 -36.04
C PRO A 224 3.27 -2.13 -35.24
#